data_9ae3c637374ef12846c10753421c6d8b
#
_entry.id   9ae3c637374ef12846c10753421c6d8b
#
_cell.length_a   1.000
_cell.length_b   1.000
_cell.length_c   1.000
_cell.angle_alpha   90.00
_cell.angle_beta   90.00
_cell.angle_gamma   90.00
#
_symmetry.space_group_name_H-M   'P 1'
#
loop_
_entity.id
_entity.type
_entity.pdbx_description
1 polymer ?
#
loop_
_entity_poly.entity_id
_entity_poly.type
_entity_poly.pdbx_seq_one_letter_code
_entity_poly.pdbx_strand_id
1 'polypeptide(L)'
;MHFAIVEDLAMDQEHLIRLIQENFKKHNETADFDCYESGEDFLEHFRPGLYHAVFMDIMLDQSGLNGIETAEKLRSIAERIPLVFITS
;
A
#
# COMPACT_ATOMS: atom_id res chain seq x y z
N MET A 1 12.92 -5.88 -0.52
CA MET A 1 11.97 -5.13 0.31
C MET A 1 10.55 -5.54 -0.03
N HIS A 2 9.67 -5.51 0.94
CA HIS A 2 8.30 -5.97 0.78
C HIS A 2 7.33 -4.83 1.11
N PHE A 3 6.48 -4.50 0.15
CA PHE A 3 5.54 -3.38 0.25
C PHE A 3 4.11 -3.84 0.09
N ALA A 4 3.19 -3.15 0.76
CA ALA A 4 1.77 -3.28 0.50
C ALA A 4 1.31 -2.13 -0.38
N ILE A 5 0.42 -2.42 -1.33
CA ILE A 5 -0.23 -1.41 -2.15
C ILE A 5 -1.74 -1.57 -1.94
N VAL A 6 -2.37 -0.50 -1.45
CA VAL A 6 -3.82 -0.48 -1.25
C VAL A 6 -4.42 0.45 -2.30
N GLU A 7 -4.94 -0.14 -3.36
CA GLU A 7 -5.44 0.54 -4.55
C GLU A 7 -6.50 -0.33 -5.20
N ASP A 8 -7.65 0.22 -5.51
CA ASP A 8 -8.78 -0.55 -6.03
C ASP A 8 -8.73 -0.82 -7.54
N LEU A 9 -7.90 -0.08 -8.29
CA LEU A 9 -7.80 -0.25 -9.74
C LEU A 9 -6.53 -1.02 -10.12
N ALA A 10 -6.70 -2.15 -10.80
CA ALA A 10 -5.58 -3.00 -11.18
C ALA A 10 -4.55 -2.27 -12.06
N MET A 11 -5.01 -1.41 -12.96
CA MET A 11 -4.09 -0.63 -13.82
C MET A 11 -3.21 0.30 -13.00
N ASP A 12 -3.77 0.93 -11.98
CA ASP A 12 -3.02 1.84 -11.11
C ASP A 12 -2.04 1.06 -10.23
N GLN A 13 -2.43 -0.13 -9.78
CA GLN A 13 -1.52 -1.03 -9.06
C GLN A 13 -0.31 -1.37 -9.91
N GLU A 14 -0.54 -1.82 -11.15
CA GLU A 14 0.53 -2.21 -12.07
C GLU A 14 1.46 -1.06 -12.40
N HIS A 15 0.90 0.11 -12.62
CA HIS A 15 1.68 1.30 -12.93
C HIS A 15 2.62 1.67 -11.77
N LEU A 16 2.10 1.67 -10.57
CA LEU A 16 2.89 1.99 -9.38
C LEU A 16 4.00 0.96 -9.15
N ILE A 17 3.67 -0.33 -9.27
CA ILE A 17 4.64 -1.41 -9.12
C ILE A 17 5.78 -1.22 -10.11
N ARG A 18 5.46 -0.93 -11.36
CA ARG A 18 6.47 -0.74 -12.40
C ARG A 18 7.41 0.41 -12.08
N LEU A 19 6.87 1.54 -11.62
CA LEU A 19 7.69 2.70 -11.25
C LEU A 19 8.64 2.38 -10.10
N ILE A 20 8.13 1.69 -9.08
CA ILE A 20 8.95 1.35 -7.92
C ILE A 20 10.02 0.33 -8.30
N GLN A 21 9.66 -0.71 -9.07
CA GLN A 21 10.61 -1.73 -9.48
C GLN A 21 11.73 -1.16 -10.35
N GLU A 22 11.40 -0.25 -11.26
CA GLU A 22 12.41 0.42 -12.09
C GLU A 22 13.41 1.19 -11.25
N ASN A 23 12.93 1.90 -10.23
CA ASN A 23 13.78 2.66 -9.34
C ASN A 23 14.69 1.74 -8.51
N PHE A 24 14.13 0.65 -7.96
CA PHE A 24 14.89 -0.31 -7.17
C PHE A 24 15.94 -1.03 -8.02
N LYS A 25 15.60 -1.35 -9.26
CA LYS A 25 16.55 -1.99 -10.19
C LYS A 25 17.79 -1.12 -10.43
N LYS A 26 17.61 0.20 -10.51
CA LYS A 26 18.72 1.13 -10.69
C LYS A 26 19.71 1.10 -9.52
N HIS A 27 19.27 0.65 -8.35
CA HIS A 27 20.09 0.56 -7.14
C HIS A 27 20.46 -0.87 -6.79
N ASN A 28 20.29 -1.80 -7.73
CA ASN A 28 20.56 -3.24 -7.54
C ASN A 28 19.79 -3.83 -6.36
N GLU A 29 18.56 -3.36 -6.14
CA GLU A 29 17.67 -3.87 -5.10
C GLU A 29 16.43 -4.50 -5.71
N THR A 30 15.76 -5.36 -4.95
CA THR A 30 14.50 -5.99 -5.36
C THR A 30 13.37 -5.51 -4.47
N ALA A 31 12.17 -5.46 -5.04
CA ALA A 31 10.95 -5.10 -4.31
C ALA A 31 9.85 -6.10 -4.64
N ASP A 32 9.20 -6.59 -3.61
CA ASP A 32 8.03 -7.47 -3.72
C ASP A 32 6.81 -6.72 -3.22
N PHE A 33 5.64 -7.05 -3.78
CA PHE A 33 4.41 -6.32 -3.51
C PHE A 33 3.26 -7.26 -3.21
N ASP A 34 2.45 -6.88 -2.23
CA ASP A 34 1.12 -7.45 -2.04
C ASP A 34 0.12 -6.33 -2.32
N CYS A 35 -0.84 -6.60 -3.20
CA CYS A 35 -1.85 -5.63 -3.57
C CYS A 35 -3.18 -5.96 -2.93
N TYR A 36 -3.84 -4.94 -2.41
CA TYR A 36 -5.16 -5.05 -1.78
C TYR A 36 -6.10 -4.06 -2.46
N GLU A 37 -7.31 -4.50 -2.76
CA GLU A 37 -8.30 -3.68 -3.45
C GLU A 37 -9.10 -2.78 -2.51
N SER A 38 -9.05 -3.04 -1.22
CA SER A 38 -9.79 -2.27 -0.23
C SER A 38 -8.97 -2.09 1.05
N GLY A 39 -9.33 -1.07 1.83
CA GLY A 39 -8.73 -0.87 3.14
C GLY A 39 -9.06 -2.00 4.10
N GLU A 40 -10.28 -2.51 4.03
CA GLU A 40 -10.73 -3.63 4.88
C GLU A 40 -9.90 -4.88 4.63
N ASP A 41 -9.69 -5.23 3.35
CA ASP A 41 -8.90 -6.40 2.99
C ASP A 41 -7.45 -6.25 3.44
N PHE A 42 -6.88 -5.07 3.25
CA PHE A 42 -5.54 -4.78 3.72
C PHE A 42 -5.41 -4.95 5.24
N LEU A 43 -6.32 -4.35 6.00
CA LEU A 43 -6.28 -4.42 7.46
C LEU A 43 -6.46 -5.85 7.99
N GLU A 44 -7.27 -6.65 7.31
CA GLU A 44 -7.49 -8.04 7.67
C GLU A 44 -6.19 -8.87 7.56
N HIS A 45 -5.38 -8.59 6.55
CA HIS A 45 -4.16 -9.35 6.28
C HIS A 45 -2.90 -8.73 6.86
N PHE A 46 -2.97 -7.48 7.28
CA PHE A 46 -1.81 -6.77 7.80
C PHE A 46 -1.34 -7.39 9.12
N ARG A 47 -0.01 -7.52 9.26
CA ARG A 47 0.63 -7.88 10.53
C ARG A 47 1.86 -7.00 10.71
N PRO A 48 2.12 -6.52 11.96
CA PRO A 48 3.33 -5.73 12.23
C PRO A 48 4.59 -6.49 11.79
N GLY A 49 5.49 -5.78 11.12
CA GLY A 49 6.74 -6.37 10.63
C GLY A 49 6.65 -7.04 9.27
N LEU A 50 5.44 -7.18 8.70
CA LEU A 50 5.26 -7.83 7.40
C LEU A 50 5.77 -6.96 6.24
N TYR A 51 5.55 -5.67 6.32
CA TYR A 51 5.89 -4.73 5.24
C TYR A 51 6.89 -3.68 5.69
N HIS A 52 7.73 -3.26 4.74
CA HIS A 52 8.65 -2.14 4.94
C HIS A 52 7.97 -0.79 4.77
N ALA A 53 6.92 -0.74 3.95
CA ALA A 53 6.11 0.46 3.74
C ALA A 53 4.77 0.09 3.12
N VAL A 54 3.82 1.02 3.23
CA VAL A 54 2.48 0.87 2.65
C VAL A 54 2.23 2.06 1.73
N PHE A 55 1.83 1.77 0.50
CA PHE A 55 1.35 2.77 -0.45
C PHE A 55 -0.17 2.74 -0.43
N MET A 56 -0.79 3.83 -0.06
CA MET A 56 -2.23 3.91 0.20
C MET A 56 -2.89 4.94 -0.70
N ASP A 57 -3.83 4.49 -1.53
CA ASP A 57 -4.65 5.41 -2.30
C ASP A 57 -5.63 6.13 -1.35
N ILE A 58 -5.65 7.47 -1.44
CA ILE A 58 -6.58 8.29 -0.66
C ILE A 58 -8.03 8.01 -1.10
N MET A 59 -8.22 7.80 -2.40
CA MET A 59 -9.54 7.68 -3.02
C MET A 59 -9.94 6.23 -3.26
N LEU A 60 -9.99 5.44 -2.20
CA LEU A 60 -10.48 4.07 -2.29
C LEU A 60 -11.99 4.04 -2.52
N ASP A 61 -12.49 2.88 -2.97
CA ASP A 61 -13.90 2.67 -3.25
C ASP A 61 -14.78 3.17 -2.10
N GLN A 62 -15.85 3.87 -2.46
CA GLN A 62 -16.75 4.54 -1.51
C GLN A 62 -17.63 3.58 -0.72
N SER A 63 -17.64 2.30 -1.05
CA SER A 63 -18.49 1.33 -0.34
C SER A 63 -17.94 0.89 1.01
N GLY A 64 -16.70 1.29 1.34
CA GLY A 64 -16.05 0.93 2.58
C GLY A 64 -15.14 2.03 3.09
N LEU A 65 -14.06 1.64 3.78
CA LEU A 65 -13.09 2.59 4.30
C LEU A 65 -12.37 3.30 3.15
N ASN A 66 -12.22 4.61 3.25
CA ASN A 66 -11.32 5.33 2.34
C ASN A 66 -9.86 5.21 2.82
N GLY A 67 -8.93 5.78 2.05
CA GLY A 67 -7.50 5.68 2.38
C GLY A 67 -7.14 6.35 3.69
N ILE A 68 -7.75 7.49 4.01
CA ILE A 68 -7.48 8.20 5.27
C ILE A 68 -7.98 7.39 6.46
N GLU A 69 -9.19 6.86 6.38
CA GLU A 69 -9.75 6.04 7.46
C GLU A 69 -8.94 4.76 7.67
N THR A 70 -8.51 4.13 6.57
CA THR A 70 -7.66 2.94 6.63
C THR A 70 -6.33 3.28 7.31
N ALA A 71 -5.73 4.41 6.96
CA ALA A 71 -4.47 4.85 7.55
C ALA A 71 -4.60 5.11 9.05
N GLU A 72 -5.70 5.70 9.49
CA GLU A 72 -5.96 5.93 10.92
C GLU A 72 -5.99 4.61 11.68
N LYS A 73 -6.69 3.61 11.13
CA LYS A 73 -6.74 2.28 11.74
C LYS A 73 -5.38 1.59 11.73
N LEU A 74 -4.62 1.74 10.66
CA LEU A 74 -3.27 1.20 10.58
C LEU A 74 -2.37 1.81 11.66
N ARG A 75 -2.47 3.11 11.89
CA ARG A 75 -1.65 3.79 12.90
C ARG A 75 -1.94 3.32 14.32
N SER A 76 -3.13 2.82 14.58
CA SER A 76 -3.45 2.23 15.89
C SER A 76 -2.82 0.85 16.08
N ILE A 77 -2.43 0.18 15.00
CA ILE A 77 -1.82 -1.15 15.03
C ILE A 77 -0.30 -1.05 14.88
N ALA A 78 0.18 -0.16 14.01
CA ALA A 78 1.59 -0.01 13.67
C ALA A 78 1.91 1.48 13.46
N GLU A 79 2.19 2.18 14.53
CA GLU A 79 2.28 3.65 14.47
C GLU A 79 3.50 4.18 13.71
N ARG A 80 4.51 3.35 13.45
CA ARG A 80 5.76 3.80 12.83
C ARG A 80 6.02 3.30 11.42
N ILE A 81 5.14 2.48 10.87
CA ILE A 81 5.37 1.98 9.51
C ILE A 81 5.33 3.15 8.51
N PRO A 82 6.30 3.24 7.59
CA PRO A 82 6.25 4.25 6.54
C PRO A 82 4.97 4.12 5.71
N LEU A 83 4.28 5.21 5.54
CA LEU A 83 3.01 5.26 4.81
C LEU A 83 3.10 6.36 3.76
N VAL A 84 2.89 6.00 2.51
CA VAL A 84 2.91 6.91 1.38
C VAL A 84 1.50 6.98 0.80
N PHE A 85 0.89 8.15 0.85
CA PHE A 85 -0.39 8.36 0.19
C PHE A 85 -0.19 8.62 -1.29
N ILE A 86 -1.06 8.02 -2.10
CA ILE A 86 -1.08 8.24 -3.54
C ILE A 86 -2.44 8.77 -3.95
N THR A 87 -2.45 9.57 -5.01
CA THR A 87 -3.69 10.10 -5.60
C THR A 87 -3.83 9.56 -7.00
N SER A 88 -5.02 9.11 -7.32
CA SER A 88 -5.32 8.62 -8.64
C SER A 88 -5.89 9.71 -9.55
#